data_b14104002fe4744ad819854ca8b84687
#
_entry.id   b14104002fe4744ad819854ca8b84687
#
_cell.length_a   1.000
_cell.length_b   1.000
_cell.length_c   1.000
_cell.angle_alpha   90.00
_cell.angle_beta   90.00
_cell.angle_gamma   90.00
#
_symmetry.space_group_name_H-M   'P 1'
#
loop_
_entity.id
_entity.type
_entity.pdbx_description
1 polymer ?
#
loop_
_entity_poly.entity_id
_entity_poly.type
_entity_poly.pdbx_seq_one_letter_code
_entity_poly.pdbx_strand_id
1 'polypeptide(L)'
;EFRRVLFRSFSLPLSTWLSTGISSTNGNVKANIYVNKNFEHSVITNAGVSVSKLVHDKDNGESDFSTLGYASYDTKYNSGTVTINRPDNKRLNGNLTSRGSIAYSEGMITPSGQQGKSGIIINSDIKGSGSMLAKVNGQNYPISGKNTFIPLSPYSDYDIQLMNDGKSKDSFDIISGRNKSVTLYPGNIAFYQPEVRQLVTVFGRLKSPNGELLKYASIRNHIGRTKTDQNGEFSMDVDVRYPVISLLQEDQQTICEADLDLKGAQGAMWVGEVTCQPQSSFVKR
;
A
#
# COMPACT_ATOMS: atom_id res chain seq x y z
N GLU A 1 -43.56 3.86 38.93
CA GLU A 1 -43.45 2.43 38.59
C GLU A 1 -42.23 2.20 37.70
N PHE A 2 -41.11 1.76 38.28
CA PHE A 2 -39.94 1.35 37.53
C PHE A 2 -40.23 -0.02 36.89
N ARG A 3 -40.69 -0.05 35.65
CA ARG A 3 -40.71 -1.26 34.85
C ARG A 3 -39.25 -1.69 34.60
N ARG A 4 -38.81 -2.73 35.31
CA ARG A 4 -37.55 -3.43 34.98
C ARG A 4 -37.69 -4.07 33.61
N VAL A 5 -37.05 -3.47 32.60
CA VAL A 5 -36.89 -4.10 31.29
C VAL A 5 -35.96 -5.30 31.48
N LEU A 6 -36.53 -6.51 31.49
CA LEU A 6 -35.74 -7.74 31.53
C LEU A 6 -35.21 -8.01 30.14
N PHE A 7 -33.99 -7.58 29.89
CA PHE A 7 -33.24 -7.96 28.68
C PHE A 7 -32.46 -9.24 28.96
N ARG A 8 -32.71 -10.28 28.18
CA ARG A 8 -31.94 -11.54 28.20
C ARG A 8 -31.48 -11.85 26.79
N SER A 9 -30.21 -12.07 26.61
CA SER A 9 -29.66 -12.49 25.34
C SER A 9 -28.71 -13.67 25.52
N PHE A 10 -28.76 -14.61 24.59
CA PHE A 10 -27.85 -15.72 24.48
C PHE A 10 -27.27 -15.70 23.05
N SER A 11 -25.96 -15.79 22.93
CA SER A 11 -25.27 -15.85 21.64
C SER A 11 -24.32 -17.05 21.63
N LEU A 12 -24.37 -17.83 20.55
CA LEU A 12 -23.52 -18.99 20.33
C LEU A 12 -22.66 -18.74 19.08
N PRO A 13 -21.35 -18.57 19.21
CA PRO A 13 -20.46 -18.54 18.07
C PRO A 13 -20.29 -19.96 17.51
N LEU A 14 -20.71 -20.19 16.27
CA LEU A 14 -20.56 -21.47 15.58
C LEU A 14 -19.22 -21.59 14.86
N SER A 15 -18.67 -20.45 14.46
CA SER A 15 -17.35 -20.32 13.84
C SER A 15 -16.84 -18.88 13.98
N THR A 16 -15.64 -18.59 13.46
CA THR A 16 -15.07 -17.23 13.42
C THR A 16 -15.88 -16.26 12.56
N TRP A 17 -16.71 -16.75 11.66
CA TRP A 17 -17.50 -15.97 10.71
C TRP A 17 -19.02 -16.14 10.84
N LEU A 18 -19.48 -17.08 11.67
CA LEU A 18 -20.91 -17.41 11.86
C LEU A 18 -21.26 -17.45 13.33
N SER A 19 -22.28 -16.71 13.72
CA SER A 19 -22.89 -16.78 15.04
C SER A 19 -24.42 -16.80 14.96
N THR A 20 -25.04 -17.39 15.95
CA THR A 20 -26.49 -17.36 16.14
C THR A 20 -26.83 -16.91 17.55
N GLY A 21 -28.00 -16.36 17.73
CA GLY A 21 -28.41 -15.90 19.04
C GLY A 21 -29.92 -15.79 19.18
N ILE A 22 -30.36 -15.75 20.42
CA ILE A 22 -31.76 -15.49 20.83
C ILE A 22 -31.73 -14.33 21.81
N SER A 23 -32.59 -13.35 21.58
CA SER A 23 -32.77 -12.22 22.50
C SER A 23 -34.21 -12.05 22.87
N SER A 24 -34.46 -11.74 24.14
CA SER A 24 -35.80 -11.45 24.65
C SER A 24 -35.84 -10.05 25.22
N THR A 25 -36.82 -9.26 24.78
CA THR A 25 -37.06 -7.90 25.27
C THR A 25 -38.54 -7.69 25.45
N ASN A 26 -38.96 -7.33 26.66
CA ASN A 26 -40.39 -7.08 27.02
C ASN A 26 -41.34 -8.22 26.65
N GLY A 27 -40.87 -9.47 26.68
CA GLY A 27 -41.68 -10.66 26.34
C GLY A 27 -41.60 -11.05 24.84
N ASN A 28 -41.05 -10.24 24.00
CA ASN A 28 -40.81 -10.57 22.59
C ASN A 28 -39.49 -11.32 22.43
N VAL A 29 -39.51 -12.44 21.72
CA VAL A 29 -38.33 -13.29 21.49
C VAL A 29 -37.93 -13.21 20.03
N LYS A 30 -36.67 -12.75 19.77
CA LYS A 30 -36.08 -12.72 18.43
C LYS A 30 -34.94 -13.72 18.33
N ALA A 31 -34.94 -14.51 17.25
CA ALA A 31 -33.80 -15.32 16.84
C ALA A 31 -33.03 -14.58 15.76
N ASN A 32 -31.71 -14.66 15.82
CA ASN A 32 -30.81 -13.96 14.88
C ASN A 32 -29.64 -14.86 14.45
N ILE A 33 -29.24 -14.68 13.20
CA ILE A 33 -28.08 -15.31 12.59
C ILE A 33 -27.21 -14.19 12.03
N TYR A 34 -25.92 -14.25 12.37
CA TYR A 34 -24.91 -13.32 11.86
C TYR A 34 -23.85 -14.08 11.08
N VAL A 35 -23.57 -13.62 9.87
CA VAL A 35 -22.43 -14.01 9.07
C VAL A 35 -21.58 -12.78 8.88
N ASN A 36 -20.32 -12.85 9.28
CA ASN A 36 -19.37 -11.73 9.17
C ASN A 36 -18.00 -12.26 8.80
N LYS A 37 -17.33 -11.59 7.85
CA LYS A 37 -15.99 -11.94 7.42
C LYS A 37 -15.12 -10.69 7.27
N ASN A 38 -13.94 -10.75 7.87
CA ASN A 38 -12.86 -9.79 7.63
C ASN A 38 -12.00 -10.29 6.46
N PHE A 39 -11.58 -9.36 5.62
CA PHE A 39 -10.73 -9.63 4.47
C PHE A 39 -9.40 -8.90 4.66
N GLU A 40 -8.32 -9.65 4.67
CA GLU A 40 -6.98 -9.09 4.71
C GLU A 40 -6.51 -8.76 3.29
N HIS A 41 -5.76 -7.66 3.16
CA HIS A 41 -5.19 -7.21 1.89
C HIS A 41 -6.20 -6.99 0.74
N SER A 42 -7.43 -6.62 1.05
CA SER A 42 -8.51 -6.36 0.11
C SER A 42 -9.05 -4.93 0.26
N VAL A 43 -9.58 -4.38 -0.82
CA VAL A 43 -10.33 -3.11 -0.78
C VAL A 43 -11.56 -3.23 0.12
N ILE A 44 -12.24 -4.38 0.10
CA ILE A 44 -13.31 -4.67 1.06
C ILE A 44 -12.65 -5.21 2.33
N THR A 45 -12.77 -4.47 3.42
CA THR A 45 -12.13 -4.81 4.70
C THR A 45 -12.99 -5.74 5.56
N ASN A 46 -14.31 -5.58 5.45
CA ASN A 46 -15.26 -6.37 6.20
C ASN A 46 -16.59 -6.44 5.46
N ALA A 47 -17.26 -7.59 5.49
CA ALA A 47 -18.63 -7.74 5.00
C ALA A 47 -19.42 -8.70 5.87
N GLY A 48 -20.72 -8.43 6.00
CA GLY A 48 -21.58 -9.28 6.80
C GLY A 48 -23.04 -9.19 6.41
N VAL A 49 -23.75 -10.21 6.83
CA VAL A 49 -25.21 -10.30 6.71
C VAL A 49 -25.77 -10.75 8.05
N SER A 50 -26.82 -10.08 8.49
CA SER A 50 -27.61 -10.54 9.62
C SER A 50 -29.06 -10.72 9.23
N VAL A 51 -29.64 -11.76 9.76
CA VAL A 51 -31.06 -12.10 9.60
C VAL A 51 -31.64 -12.28 10.99
N SER A 52 -32.74 -11.60 11.27
CA SER A 52 -33.47 -11.81 12.51
C SER A 52 -34.93 -12.01 12.25
N LYS A 53 -35.52 -12.87 13.05
CA LYS A 53 -36.95 -13.22 13.01
C LYS A 53 -37.56 -13.15 14.41
N LEU A 54 -38.69 -12.49 14.51
CA LEU A 54 -39.52 -12.54 15.71
C LEU A 54 -40.14 -13.94 15.83
N VAL A 55 -39.76 -14.70 16.87
CA VAL A 55 -40.21 -16.09 17.09
C VAL A 55 -41.41 -16.12 18.01
N HIS A 56 -41.48 -15.19 18.96
CA HIS A 56 -42.59 -15.03 19.86
C HIS A 56 -42.87 -13.56 20.09
N ASP A 57 -44.12 -13.17 19.86
CA ASP A 57 -44.64 -11.84 20.14
C ASP A 57 -45.68 -11.92 21.27
N LYS A 58 -45.51 -11.11 22.31
CA LYS A 58 -46.42 -11.05 23.45
C LYS A 58 -47.82 -10.56 23.07
N ASP A 59 -47.90 -9.74 22.01
CA ASP A 59 -49.13 -9.09 21.57
C ASP A 59 -49.79 -9.80 20.37
N ASN A 60 -49.40 -11.06 20.05
CA ASN A 60 -49.88 -11.86 18.92
C ASN A 60 -49.73 -11.17 17.54
N GLY A 61 -48.74 -10.31 17.35
CA GLY A 61 -48.42 -9.71 16.10
C GLY A 61 -47.86 -10.69 15.04
N GLU A 62 -47.87 -10.28 13.79
CA GLU A 62 -47.26 -11.06 12.74
C GLU A 62 -45.76 -11.23 12.95
N SER A 63 -45.24 -12.39 12.60
CA SER A 63 -43.83 -12.75 12.71
C SER A 63 -42.99 -11.86 11.74
N ASP A 64 -42.39 -10.85 12.29
CA ASP A 64 -41.55 -9.91 11.53
C ASP A 64 -40.16 -10.48 11.24
N PHE A 65 -39.74 -10.27 10.02
CA PHE A 65 -38.45 -10.71 9.49
C PHE A 65 -37.62 -9.51 9.07
N SER A 66 -36.43 -9.33 9.64
CA SER A 66 -35.53 -8.26 9.26
C SER A 66 -34.17 -8.78 8.74
N THR A 67 -33.65 -8.12 7.74
CA THR A 67 -32.36 -8.43 7.15
C THR A 67 -31.48 -7.19 7.10
N LEU A 68 -30.18 -7.37 7.38
CA LEU A 68 -29.17 -6.35 7.26
C LEU A 68 -27.96 -6.94 6.53
N GLY A 69 -27.57 -6.33 5.42
CA GLY A 69 -26.31 -6.61 4.74
C GLY A 69 -25.42 -5.37 4.78
N TYR A 70 -24.13 -5.55 4.96
CA TYR A 70 -23.18 -4.45 4.90
C TYR A 70 -21.83 -4.90 4.33
N ALA A 71 -21.12 -3.94 3.75
CA ALA A 71 -19.74 -4.08 3.32
C ALA A 71 -18.98 -2.78 3.62
N SER A 72 -17.87 -2.91 4.34
CA SER A 72 -16.95 -1.80 4.59
C SER A 72 -15.79 -1.86 3.61
N TYR A 73 -15.36 -0.72 3.12
CA TYR A 73 -14.26 -0.61 2.19
C TYR A 73 -13.25 0.44 2.66
N ASP A 74 -11.99 0.20 2.30
CA ASP A 74 -10.89 1.13 2.53
C ASP A 74 -9.99 1.16 1.30
N THR A 75 -9.87 2.34 0.72
CA THR A 75 -9.01 2.61 -0.43
C THR A 75 -7.96 3.64 -0.05
N LYS A 76 -6.96 3.83 -0.89
CA LYS A 76 -5.98 4.91 -0.74
C LYS A 76 -6.63 6.30 -0.62
N TYR A 77 -7.80 6.50 -1.23
CA TYR A 77 -8.42 7.82 -1.40
C TYR A 77 -9.63 8.07 -0.51
N ASN A 78 -10.36 7.02 -0.16
CA ASN A 78 -11.55 7.11 0.69
C ASN A 78 -11.85 5.78 1.37
N SER A 79 -12.57 5.86 2.48
CA SER A 79 -13.11 4.69 3.19
C SER A 79 -14.58 4.87 3.46
N GLY A 80 -15.31 3.77 3.66
CA GLY A 80 -16.73 3.88 3.91
C GLY A 80 -17.42 2.54 4.13
N THR A 81 -18.76 2.61 4.19
CA THR A 81 -19.62 1.44 4.38
C THR A 81 -20.87 1.55 3.53
N VAL A 82 -21.17 0.50 2.83
CA VAL A 82 -22.48 0.29 2.17
C VAL A 82 -23.30 -0.58 3.09
N THR A 83 -24.53 -0.18 3.37
CA THR A 83 -25.48 -0.91 4.19
C THR A 83 -26.80 -1.03 3.45
N ILE A 84 -27.37 -2.23 3.40
CA ILE A 84 -28.69 -2.50 2.86
C ILE A 84 -29.49 -3.18 3.98
N ASN A 85 -30.62 -2.61 4.37
CA ASN A 85 -31.47 -3.19 5.39
C ASN A 85 -32.93 -3.24 4.97
N ARG A 86 -33.59 -4.29 5.38
CA ARG A 86 -35.03 -4.44 5.31
C ARG A 86 -35.56 -4.75 6.71
N PRO A 87 -36.01 -3.73 7.44
CA PRO A 87 -36.57 -3.90 8.76
C PRO A 87 -38.00 -4.47 8.67
N ASP A 88 -38.27 -5.53 9.40
CA ASP A 88 -39.60 -6.06 9.71
C ASP A 88 -40.62 -5.99 8.54
N ASN A 89 -40.29 -6.66 7.41
CA ASN A 89 -41.11 -6.69 6.18
C ASN A 89 -41.43 -5.32 5.53
N LYS A 90 -40.75 -4.25 5.99
CA LYS A 90 -40.87 -2.88 5.42
C LYS A 90 -40.03 -2.74 4.15
N ARG A 91 -40.03 -1.52 3.63
CA ARG A 91 -39.27 -1.19 2.42
C ARG A 91 -37.78 -1.40 2.64
N LEU A 92 -37.13 -1.84 1.58
CA LEU A 92 -35.67 -1.93 1.53
C LEU A 92 -35.05 -0.52 1.61
N ASN A 93 -34.10 -0.35 2.55
CA ASN A 93 -33.35 0.88 2.72
C ASN A 93 -31.88 0.61 2.41
N GLY A 94 -31.27 1.54 1.66
CA GLY A 94 -29.83 1.52 1.38
C GLY A 94 -29.19 2.78 1.95
N ASN A 95 -28.00 2.63 2.52
CA ASN A 95 -27.16 3.74 2.97
C ASN A 95 -25.73 3.53 2.48
N LEU A 96 -25.15 4.60 1.94
CA LEU A 96 -23.73 4.66 1.58
C LEU A 96 -23.09 5.78 2.38
N THR A 97 -22.11 5.43 3.20
CA THR A 97 -21.22 6.42 3.82
C THR A 97 -19.87 6.37 3.12
N SER A 98 -19.30 7.52 2.85
CA SER A 98 -17.95 7.66 2.32
C SER A 98 -17.28 8.84 2.98
N ARG A 99 -16.02 8.66 3.36
CA ARG A 99 -15.20 9.70 4.00
C ARG A 99 -13.80 9.66 3.45
N GLY A 100 -13.19 10.82 3.42
CA GLY A 100 -11.82 11.02 3.00
C GLY A 100 -11.42 12.46 3.29
N SER A 101 -10.22 12.83 2.87
CA SER A 101 -9.72 14.19 2.95
C SER A 101 -8.96 14.56 1.68
N ILE A 102 -8.80 15.84 1.46
CA ILE A 102 -7.95 16.39 0.40
C ILE A 102 -6.95 17.31 1.10
N ALA A 103 -5.67 16.94 1.01
CA ALA A 103 -4.57 17.77 1.50
C ALA A 103 -3.99 18.60 0.35
N TYR A 104 -3.67 19.88 0.63
CA TYR A 104 -3.03 20.77 -0.32
C TYR A 104 -1.80 21.42 0.30
N SER A 105 -0.66 21.31 -0.36
CA SER A 105 0.58 22.00 0.01
C SER A 105 1.50 22.09 -1.20
N GLU A 106 2.24 23.20 -1.34
CA GLU A 106 3.22 23.45 -2.40
C GLU A 106 2.71 23.13 -3.83
N GLY A 107 1.44 23.51 -4.12
CA GLY A 107 0.80 23.25 -5.40
C GLY A 107 0.35 21.80 -5.62
N MET A 108 0.55 20.92 -4.64
CA MET A 108 0.16 19.51 -4.71
C MET A 108 -1.17 19.24 -4.03
N ILE A 109 -2.08 18.59 -4.75
CA ILE A 109 -3.36 18.09 -4.21
C ILE A 109 -3.22 16.59 -3.99
N THR A 110 -3.46 16.13 -2.78
CA THR A 110 -3.34 14.72 -2.40
C THR A 110 -4.61 14.25 -1.70
N PRO A 111 -5.44 13.44 -2.36
CA PRO A 111 -6.58 12.80 -1.72
C PRO A 111 -6.12 11.67 -0.79
N SER A 112 -6.85 11.44 0.30
CA SER A 112 -6.55 10.39 1.27
C SER A 112 -7.82 9.81 1.86
N GLY A 113 -7.83 8.50 2.11
CA GLY A 113 -8.88 7.81 2.88
C GLY A 113 -8.87 8.17 4.37
N GLN A 114 -7.79 8.74 4.85
CA GLN A 114 -7.63 9.15 6.24
C GLN A 114 -7.97 10.63 6.42
N GLN A 115 -8.53 10.99 7.56
CA GLN A 115 -8.90 12.36 7.89
C GLN A 115 -7.92 12.94 8.92
N GLY A 116 -7.59 14.22 8.79
CA GLY A 116 -6.75 14.95 9.73
C GLY A 116 -6.95 16.47 9.64
N LYS A 117 -6.69 17.15 10.74
CA LYS A 117 -6.70 18.63 10.80
C LYS A 117 -5.34 19.24 10.44
N SER A 118 -4.31 18.43 10.37
CA SER A 118 -2.95 18.74 9.95
C SER A 118 -2.28 17.47 9.45
N GLY A 119 -1.10 17.57 8.88
CA GLY A 119 -0.37 16.40 8.41
C GLY A 119 0.79 16.76 7.51
N ILE A 120 1.31 15.75 6.82
CA ILE A 120 2.41 15.89 5.88
C ILE A 120 2.10 15.20 4.56
N ILE A 121 2.41 15.87 3.45
CA ILE A 121 2.45 15.27 2.13
C ILE A 121 3.89 14.86 1.85
N ILE A 122 4.11 13.57 1.59
CA ILE A 122 5.39 13.03 1.15
C ILE A 122 5.32 12.80 -0.36
N ASN A 123 6.15 13.53 -1.12
CA ASN A 123 6.31 13.35 -2.56
C ASN A 123 7.54 12.46 -2.80
N SER A 124 7.33 11.17 -2.93
CA SER A 124 8.40 10.18 -3.13
C SER A 124 8.56 9.75 -4.59
N ASP A 125 7.63 10.12 -5.46
CA ASP A 125 7.60 9.78 -6.90
C ASP A 125 7.82 8.27 -7.18
N ILE A 126 7.30 7.41 -6.29
CA ILE A 126 7.37 5.96 -6.44
C ILE A 126 6.49 5.54 -7.61
N LYS A 127 7.07 4.81 -8.56
CA LYS A 127 6.37 4.30 -9.74
C LYS A 127 5.93 2.84 -9.53
N GLY A 128 4.85 2.45 -10.20
CA GLY A 128 4.33 1.09 -10.16
C GLY A 128 3.71 0.72 -8.81
N SER A 129 3.94 -0.51 -8.36
CA SER A 129 3.37 -1.09 -7.13
C SER A 129 4.33 -1.02 -5.93
N GLY A 130 5.48 -0.38 -6.07
CA GLY A 130 6.46 -0.24 -5.01
C GLY A 130 5.93 0.55 -3.82
N SER A 131 6.42 0.23 -2.63
CA SER A 131 6.10 0.94 -1.39
C SER A 131 7.34 1.11 -0.51
N MET A 132 7.34 2.19 0.25
CA MET A 132 8.30 2.48 1.31
C MET A 132 7.54 2.71 2.62
N LEU A 133 8.24 2.86 3.71
CA LEU A 133 7.68 3.23 5.01
C LEU A 133 8.19 4.60 5.44
N ALA A 134 7.29 5.43 5.91
CA ALA A 134 7.62 6.61 6.69
C ALA A 134 7.38 6.29 8.17
N LYS A 135 8.45 6.23 8.95
CA LYS A 135 8.37 6.09 10.40
C LYS A 135 8.24 7.47 11.01
N VAL A 136 7.09 7.75 11.62
CA VAL A 136 6.77 9.04 12.26
C VAL A 136 6.62 8.82 13.75
N ASN A 137 7.51 9.39 14.56
CA ASN A 137 7.54 9.21 16.02
C ASN A 137 7.36 7.73 16.44
N GLY A 138 8.01 6.82 15.71
CA GLY A 138 7.97 5.37 16.00
C GLY A 138 6.86 4.58 15.29
N GLN A 139 5.83 5.23 14.75
CA GLN A 139 4.76 4.57 14.00
C GLN A 139 5.08 4.52 12.50
N ASN A 140 4.84 3.38 11.87
CA ASN A 140 5.09 3.17 10.45
C ASN A 140 3.85 3.49 9.61
N TYR A 141 4.04 4.29 8.56
CA TYR A 141 3.03 4.64 7.57
C TYR A 141 3.50 4.19 6.19
N PRO A 142 2.71 3.41 5.46
CA PRO A 142 3.07 3.03 4.10
C PRO A 142 2.95 4.24 3.17
N ILE A 143 3.98 4.45 2.35
CA ILE A 143 4.01 5.47 1.31
C ILE A 143 4.16 4.81 -0.06
N SER A 144 3.37 5.26 -1.04
CA SER A 144 3.36 4.68 -2.39
C SER A 144 2.88 5.69 -3.41
N GLY A 145 3.28 5.48 -4.67
CA GLY A 145 2.95 6.36 -5.77
C GLY A 145 3.64 7.73 -5.66
N LYS A 146 3.10 8.73 -6.33
CA LYS A 146 3.73 10.05 -6.40
C LYS A 146 3.65 10.79 -5.06
N ASN A 147 2.45 10.86 -4.48
CA ASN A 147 2.19 11.59 -3.24
C ASN A 147 1.45 10.71 -2.25
N THR A 148 1.81 10.82 -0.99
CA THR A 148 1.09 10.20 0.12
C THR A 148 0.86 11.25 1.21
N PHE A 149 -0.39 11.43 1.63
CA PHE A 149 -0.74 12.26 2.77
C PHE A 149 -0.80 11.40 4.04
N ILE A 150 -0.09 11.83 5.07
CA ILE A 150 -0.14 11.23 6.41
C ILE A 150 -0.78 12.26 7.34
N PRO A 151 -2.01 12.01 7.84
CA PRO A 151 -2.64 12.87 8.81
C PRO A 151 -1.96 12.74 10.17
N LEU A 152 -1.65 13.86 10.78
CA LEU A 152 -0.97 13.96 12.07
C LEU A 152 -1.68 14.99 12.95
N SER A 153 -1.58 14.84 14.26
CA SER A 153 -2.20 15.77 15.21
C SER A 153 -1.50 17.13 15.18
N PRO A 154 -2.23 18.25 15.32
CA PRO A 154 -1.62 19.56 15.47
C PRO A 154 -0.96 19.72 16.86
N TYR A 155 -0.16 20.78 17.01
CA TYR A 155 0.55 21.16 18.23
C TYR A 155 1.57 20.12 18.71
N SER A 156 2.25 19.47 17.76
CA SER A 156 3.27 18.43 18.05
C SER A 156 4.43 18.52 17.08
N ASP A 157 5.59 18.09 17.55
CA ASP A 157 6.78 17.89 16.74
C ASP A 157 6.85 16.45 16.26
N TYR A 158 7.25 16.28 15.01
CA TYR A 158 7.35 14.98 14.38
C TYR A 158 8.70 14.79 13.73
N ASP A 159 9.34 13.67 14.06
CA ASP A 159 10.52 13.17 13.38
C ASP A 159 10.10 12.06 12.42
N ILE A 160 10.38 12.29 11.14
CA ILE A 160 10.01 11.42 10.05
C ILE A 160 11.28 10.79 9.50
N GLN A 161 11.31 9.46 9.45
CA GLN A 161 12.39 8.69 8.87
C GLN A 161 11.85 7.80 7.74
N LEU A 162 12.43 7.91 6.57
CA LEU A 162 12.11 7.03 5.45
C LEU A 162 12.95 5.75 5.48
N MET A 163 12.31 4.64 5.16
CA MET A 163 12.95 3.33 5.07
C MET A 163 12.28 2.47 4.00
N ASN A 164 12.99 1.45 3.52
CA ASN A 164 12.42 0.45 2.64
C ASN A 164 11.33 -0.35 3.37
N ASP A 165 10.28 -0.68 2.65
CA ASP A 165 9.26 -1.60 3.12
C ASP A 165 9.70 -3.03 2.81
N GLY A 166 9.98 -3.83 3.84
CA GLY A 166 10.37 -5.24 3.67
C GLY A 166 9.31 -6.13 3.00
N LYS A 167 8.08 -5.62 2.84
CA LYS A 167 7.00 -6.30 2.11
C LYS A 167 6.93 -5.86 0.64
N SER A 168 7.60 -4.78 0.27
CA SER A 168 7.69 -4.33 -1.12
C SER A 168 8.57 -5.26 -1.94
N LYS A 169 8.18 -5.52 -3.19
CA LYS A 169 9.02 -6.23 -4.15
C LYS A 169 10.15 -5.35 -4.68
N ASP A 170 10.00 -4.03 -4.57
CA ASP A 170 10.96 -3.05 -5.05
C ASP A 170 11.84 -2.57 -3.91
N SER A 171 13.11 -2.34 -4.22
CA SER A 171 14.09 -1.70 -3.34
C SER A 171 14.27 -0.24 -3.73
N PHE A 172 14.52 0.61 -2.73
CA PHE A 172 14.70 2.03 -2.94
C PHE A 172 15.98 2.50 -2.27
N ASP A 173 16.76 3.30 -2.98
CA ASP A 173 17.86 4.07 -2.41
C ASP A 173 17.38 5.50 -2.10
N ILE A 174 17.60 5.94 -0.88
CA ILE A 174 17.24 7.28 -0.42
C ILE A 174 18.52 8.13 -0.46
N ILE A 175 18.68 8.90 -1.53
CA ILE A 175 19.87 9.69 -1.80
C ILE A 175 19.97 10.86 -0.83
N SER A 176 18.84 11.57 -0.66
CA SER A 176 18.75 12.72 0.24
C SER A 176 17.39 12.79 0.90
N GLY A 177 17.33 13.51 2.03
CA GLY A 177 16.09 13.67 2.77
C GLY A 177 15.60 12.38 3.44
N ARG A 178 16.48 11.54 3.99
CA ARG A 178 16.05 10.35 4.75
C ARG A 178 15.29 10.71 6.02
N ASN A 179 15.66 11.81 6.65
CA ASN A 179 15.06 12.29 7.89
C ASN A 179 14.54 13.72 7.70
N LYS A 180 13.39 14.00 8.31
CA LYS A 180 12.75 15.33 8.32
C LYS A 180 12.06 15.54 9.65
N SER A 181 12.33 16.69 10.30
CA SER A 181 11.59 17.12 11.48
C SER A 181 10.64 18.24 11.09
N VAL A 182 9.45 18.24 11.65
CA VAL A 182 8.38 19.22 11.36
C VAL A 182 7.50 19.46 12.59
N THR A 183 7.16 20.72 12.85
CA THR A 183 6.16 21.12 13.85
C THR A 183 4.85 21.41 13.12
N LEU A 184 3.74 20.86 13.58
CA LEU A 184 2.43 21.02 12.96
C LEU A 184 1.48 21.83 13.82
N TYR A 185 0.75 22.73 13.17
CA TYR A 185 -0.36 23.53 13.74
C TYR A 185 -1.68 23.19 13.03
N PRO A 186 -2.85 23.54 13.59
CA PRO A 186 -4.13 23.30 12.94
C PRO A 186 -4.19 23.94 11.54
N GLY A 187 -4.61 23.14 10.55
CA GLY A 187 -4.66 23.56 9.16
C GLY A 187 -3.30 23.52 8.43
N ASN A 188 -2.21 23.25 9.14
CA ASN A 188 -0.88 23.20 8.52
C ASN A 188 -0.66 21.84 7.85
N ILE A 189 -0.32 21.85 6.56
CA ILE A 189 0.08 20.70 5.78
C ILE A 189 1.54 20.89 5.36
N ALA A 190 2.45 20.17 6.02
CA ALA A 190 3.85 20.20 5.65
C ALA A 190 4.09 19.44 4.34
N PHE A 191 5.08 19.89 3.58
CA PHE A 191 5.52 19.24 2.35
C PHE A 191 6.91 18.67 2.54
N TYR A 192 7.12 17.43 2.06
CA TYR A 192 8.38 16.72 2.17
C TYR A 192 8.68 15.98 0.86
N GLN A 193 9.76 16.36 0.22
CA GLN A 193 10.20 15.79 -1.04
C GLN A 193 11.61 15.17 -0.87
N PRO A 194 11.68 13.88 -0.50
CA PRO A 194 12.93 13.14 -0.49
C PRO A 194 13.37 12.83 -1.91
N GLU A 195 14.67 12.69 -2.12
CA GLU A 195 15.21 12.16 -3.36
C GLU A 195 15.34 10.64 -3.25
N VAL A 196 14.49 9.93 -3.97
CA VAL A 196 14.41 8.47 -3.95
C VAL A 196 14.69 7.89 -5.34
N ARG A 197 15.47 6.81 -5.38
CA ARG A 197 15.71 5.99 -6.59
C ARG A 197 15.11 4.61 -6.42
N GLN A 198 14.39 4.16 -7.41
CA GLN A 198 13.93 2.77 -7.47
C GLN A 198 15.04 1.91 -8.09
N LEU A 199 15.43 0.87 -7.38
CA LEU A 199 16.48 -0.06 -7.78
C LEU A 199 15.90 -1.39 -8.22
N VAL A 200 16.53 -1.98 -9.23
CA VAL A 200 16.29 -3.36 -9.66
C VAL A 200 17.62 -4.09 -9.62
N THR A 201 17.66 -5.24 -8.95
CA THR A 201 18.82 -6.12 -8.99
C THR A 201 18.80 -6.90 -10.30
N VAL A 202 19.74 -6.65 -11.16
CA VAL A 202 19.85 -7.35 -12.45
C VAL A 202 20.88 -8.45 -12.41
N PHE A 203 20.56 -9.54 -13.08
CA PHE A 203 21.48 -10.66 -13.35
C PHE A 203 21.59 -10.84 -14.85
N GLY A 204 22.78 -11.13 -15.37
CA GLY A 204 22.97 -11.34 -16.79
C GLY A 204 24.36 -11.85 -17.10
N ARG A 205 24.61 -12.08 -18.39
CA ARG A 205 25.93 -12.40 -18.94
C ARG A 205 26.40 -11.28 -19.85
N LEU A 206 27.63 -10.85 -19.65
CA LEU A 206 28.23 -9.77 -20.46
C LEU A 206 29.08 -10.36 -21.58
N LYS A 207 28.81 -9.91 -22.80
CA LYS A 207 29.55 -10.26 -24.01
C LYS A 207 30.26 -9.06 -24.62
N SER A 208 31.38 -9.34 -25.27
CA SER A 208 32.03 -8.38 -26.14
C SER A 208 31.23 -8.17 -27.43
N PRO A 209 31.53 -7.14 -28.26
CA PRO A 209 30.92 -6.96 -29.58
C PRO A 209 31.10 -8.17 -30.51
N ASN A 210 32.14 -8.96 -30.28
CA ASN A 210 32.43 -10.18 -31.08
C ASN A 210 31.71 -11.42 -30.55
N GLY A 211 30.90 -11.27 -29.51
CA GLY A 211 30.12 -12.39 -28.92
C GLY A 211 30.85 -13.21 -27.86
N GLU A 212 32.12 -12.88 -27.53
CA GLU A 212 32.87 -13.59 -26.49
C GLU A 212 32.43 -13.17 -25.10
N LEU A 213 32.38 -14.13 -24.15
CA LEU A 213 32.04 -13.83 -22.76
C LEU A 213 33.16 -13.07 -22.07
N LEU A 214 32.80 -11.93 -21.46
CA LEU A 214 33.71 -11.09 -20.71
C LEU A 214 33.86 -11.59 -19.28
N LYS A 215 34.92 -12.42 -19.06
CA LYS A 215 35.21 -13.05 -17.77
C LYS A 215 36.02 -12.12 -16.88
N TYR A 216 35.68 -12.09 -15.56
CA TYR A 216 36.38 -11.29 -14.54
C TYR A 216 36.46 -9.80 -14.88
N ALA A 217 35.59 -9.32 -15.74
CA ALA A 217 35.56 -7.95 -16.21
C ALA A 217 34.96 -7.02 -15.15
N SER A 218 35.60 -5.88 -14.92
CA SER A 218 35.08 -4.86 -14.02
C SER A 218 33.99 -4.05 -14.70
N ILE A 219 32.81 -4.03 -14.11
CA ILE A 219 31.67 -3.24 -14.59
C ILE A 219 31.19 -2.26 -13.55
N ARG A 220 30.67 -1.14 -13.98
CA ARG A 220 30.08 -0.12 -13.13
C ARG A 220 28.79 0.42 -13.72
N ASN A 221 27.98 0.98 -12.86
CA ASN A 221 26.95 1.95 -13.19
C ASN A 221 27.07 3.14 -12.23
N HIS A 222 26.09 4.03 -12.22
CA HIS A 222 26.09 5.18 -11.31
C HIS A 222 25.75 4.83 -9.85
N ILE A 223 25.31 3.58 -9.55
CA ILE A 223 25.05 3.09 -8.20
C ILE A 223 26.29 2.43 -7.58
N GLY A 224 26.97 1.60 -8.36
CA GLY A 224 28.08 0.81 -7.81
C GLY A 224 28.92 0.12 -8.87
N ARG A 225 29.77 -0.79 -8.38
CA ARG A 225 30.69 -1.59 -9.20
C ARG A 225 30.58 -3.06 -8.82
N THR A 226 30.75 -3.92 -9.79
CA THR A 226 30.88 -5.37 -9.58
C THR A 226 31.85 -5.95 -10.62
N LYS A 227 32.09 -7.27 -10.56
CA LYS A 227 32.86 -8.00 -11.57
C LYS A 227 32.03 -9.16 -12.11
N THR A 228 32.23 -9.46 -13.37
CA THR A 228 31.70 -10.71 -13.93
C THR A 228 32.49 -11.90 -13.40
N ASP A 229 31.87 -13.05 -13.33
CA ASP A 229 32.49 -14.31 -12.92
C ASP A 229 33.23 -15.02 -14.11
N GLN A 230 33.64 -16.27 -13.89
CA GLN A 230 34.28 -17.12 -14.91
C GLN A 230 33.38 -17.42 -16.12
N ASN A 231 32.07 -17.27 -15.98
CA ASN A 231 31.07 -17.51 -17.03
C ASN A 231 30.58 -16.19 -17.65
N GLY A 232 31.19 -15.05 -17.29
CA GLY A 232 30.76 -13.71 -17.71
C GLY A 232 29.46 -13.26 -17.02
N GLU A 233 29.01 -13.97 -15.98
CA GLU A 233 27.78 -13.61 -15.25
C GLU A 233 28.05 -12.48 -14.27
N PHE A 234 27.06 -11.60 -14.11
CA PHE A 234 27.11 -10.48 -13.18
C PHE A 234 25.80 -10.33 -12.43
N SER A 235 25.90 -9.70 -11.26
CA SER A 235 24.76 -9.24 -10.44
C SER A 235 25.07 -7.83 -9.95
N MET A 236 24.11 -6.89 -10.13
CA MET A 236 24.24 -5.54 -9.60
C MET A 236 22.89 -4.82 -9.51
N ASP A 237 22.81 -3.84 -8.62
CA ASP A 237 21.66 -2.95 -8.53
C ASP A 237 21.75 -1.85 -9.59
N VAL A 238 20.62 -1.58 -10.24
CA VAL A 238 20.52 -0.60 -11.32
C VAL A 238 19.35 0.34 -11.05
N ASP A 239 19.55 1.65 -11.23
CA ASP A 239 18.46 2.63 -11.23
C ASP A 239 17.63 2.46 -12.50
N VAL A 240 16.33 2.25 -12.36
CA VAL A 240 15.42 2.08 -13.50
C VAL A 240 15.44 3.25 -14.48
N ARG A 241 15.83 4.45 -14.00
CA ARG A 241 15.93 5.66 -14.85
C ARG A 241 17.19 5.69 -15.72
N TYR A 242 18.25 4.96 -15.31
CA TYR A 242 19.55 4.92 -15.98
C TYR A 242 20.03 3.47 -16.13
N PRO A 243 19.36 2.69 -16.98
CA PRO A 243 19.60 1.25 -17.12
C PRO A 243 20.83 0.97 -17.99
N VAL A 244 21.98 1.52 -17.63
CA VAL A 244 23.24 1.38 -18.39
C VAL A 244 24.33 0.83 -17.49
N ILE A 245 25.09 -0.12 -18.01
CA ILE A 245 26.32 -0.63 -17.40
C ILE A 245 27.50 -0.33 -18.29
N SER A 246 28.62 0.06 -17.68
CA SER A 246 29.86 0.37 -18.38
C SER A 246 30.95 -0.64 -18.02
N LEU A 247 31.66 -1.17 -19.01
CA LEU A 247 32.87 -1.97 -18.84
C LEU A 247 34.06 -1.05 -18.60
N LEU A 248 34.83 -1.35 -17.58
CA LEU A 248 36.03 -0.56 -17.21
C LEU A 248 37.31 -1.30 -17.60
N GLN A 249 38.28 -0.53 -18.12
CA GLN A 249 39.65 -0.93 -18.22
C GLN A 249 40.37 -0.81 -16.85
N GLU A 250 41.59 -1.34 -16.74
CA GLU A 250 42.38 -1.27 -15.51
C GLU A 250 42.66 0.18 -15.04
N ASP A 251 42.79 1.12 -15.95
CA ASP A 251 42.92 2.56 -15.69
C ASP A 251 41.60 3.27 -15.37
N GLN A 252 40.49 2.51 -15.20
CA GLN A 252 39.15 2.99 -14.95
C GLN A 252 38.47 3.77 -16.10
N GLN A 253 39.06 3.78 -17.29
CA GLN A 253 38.39 4.31 -18.49
C GLN A 253 37.27 3.35 -18.95
N THR A 254 36.17 3.91 -19.46
CA THR A 254 35.08 3.14 -20.03
C THR A 254 35.46 2.64 -21.41
N ILE A 255 35.48 1.33 -21.60
CA ILE A 255 35.76 0.68 -22.89
C ILE A 255 34.50 0.62 -23.75
N CYS A 256 33.40 0.21 -23.15
CA CYS A 256 32.12 0.05 -23.81
C CYS A 256 30.96 0.15 -22.81
N GLU A 257 29.78 0.34 -23.33
CA GLU A 257 28.55 0.45 -22.56
C GLU A 257 27.50 -0.54 -23.07
N ALA A 258 26.58 -0.94 -22.19
CA ALA A 258 25.48 -1.80 -22.53
C ALA A 258 24.20 -1.28 -21.90
N ASP A 259 23.17 -1.11 -22.73
CA ASP A 259 21.83 -0.78 -22.30
C ASP A 259 21.10 -2.03 -21.82
N LEU A 260 20.40 -1.90 -20.70
CA LEU A 260 19.57 -2.97 -20.13
C LEU A 260 18.10 -2.66 -20.41
N ASP A 261 17.37 -3.67 -20.90
CA ASP A 261 15.91 -3.54 -21.02
C ASP A 261 15.25 -3.90 -19.67
N LEU A 262 14.88 -2.85 -18.93
CA LEU A 262 14.22 -2.97 -17.63
C LEU A 262 12.72 -2.67 -17.68
N LYS A 263 12.07 -2.81 -18.84
CA LYS A 263 10.62 -2.59 -18.95
C LYS A 263 9.84 -3.55 -18.06
N GLY A 264 9.10 -2.98 -17.10
CA GLY A 264 8.29 -3.76 -16.17
C GLY A 264 9.10 -4.52 -15.11
N ALA A 265 10.42 -4.27 -15.00
CA ALA A 265 11.27 -4.90 -14.01
C ALA A 265 10.86 -4.48 -12.59
N GLN A 266 10.79 -5.46 -11.68
CA GLN A 266 10.52 -5.30 -10.25
C GLN A 266 11.43 -6.24 -9.45
N GLY A 267 12.01 -5.72 -8.37
CA GLY A 267 12.86 -6.49 -7.47
C GLY A 267 14.11 -7.01 -8.14
N ALA A 268 14.09 -8.24 -8.62
CA ALA A 268 15.20 -8.92 -9.28
C ALA A 268 14.82 -9.41 -10.68
N MET A 269 15.70 -9.22 -11.66
CA MET A 269 15.44 -9.56 -13.06
C MET A 269 16.65 -10.18 -13.74
N TRP A 270 16.43 -11.25 -14.53
CA TRP A 270 17.40 -11.77 -15.45
C TRP A 270 17.29 -11.03 -16.79
N VAL A 271 18.34 -10.28 -17.16
CA VAL A 271 18.39 -9.45 -18.40
C VAL A 271 18.97 -10.21 -19.59
N GLY A 272 19.31 -11.48 -19.41
CA GLY A 272 19.85 -12.33 -20.49
C GLY A 272 21.32 -12.05 -20.79
N GLU A 273 21.68 -12.21 -22.07
CA GLU A 273 23.01 -11.91 -22.60
C GLU A 273 23.05 -10.47 -23.10
N VAL A 274 23.90 -9.69 -22.49
CA VAL A 274 24.03 -8.26 -22.75
C VAL A 274 25.33 -8.02 -23.53
N THR A 275 25.23 -7.40 -24.70
CA THR A 275 26.39 -7.09 -25.52
C THR A 275 26.89 -5.70 -25.24
N CYS A 276 28.16 -5.58 -24.86
CA CYS A 276 28.84 -4.32 -24.63
C CYS A 276 29.21 -3.67 -25.99
N GLN A 277 28.77 -2.44 -26.21
CA GLN A 277 29.06 -1.73 -27.46
C GLN A 277 30.09 -0.60 -27.25
N PRO A 278 31.04 -0.39 -28.20
CA PRO A 278 32.00 0.70 -28.10
C PRO A 278 31.33 2.06 -28.00
N GLN A 279 31.88 2.96 -27.21
CA GLN A 279 31.32 4.29 -26.88
C GLN A 279 31.02 5.19 -28.09
N SER A 280 31.64 4.91 -29.27
CA SER A 280 31.45 5.66 -30.52
C SER A 280 30.09 5.47 -31.21
N SER A 281 29.26 4.52 -30.75
CA SER A 281 27.93 4.22 -31.32
C SER A 281 26.77 4.95 -30.64
N PHE A 282 27.01 5.65 -29.52
CA PHE A 282 25.98 6.42 -28.83
C PHE A 282 25.90 7.85 -29.42
N VAL A 283 25.23 8.01 -30.54
CA VAL A 283 24.72 9.30 -30.98
C VAL A 283 23.60 9.70 -30.04
N LYS A 284 23.79 10.85 -29.38
CA LYS A 284 22.78 11.48 -28.50
C LYS A 284 21.40 11.44 -29.16
N ARG A 285 20.45 10.73 -28.55
CA ARG A 285 19.02 10.89 -28.80
C ARG A 285 18.42 11.80 -27.75
#